data_a20785db29cb8ed38911533d4805627c
#
_entry.id   a20785db29cb8ed38911533d4805627c
#
_cell.length_a   1.000
_cell.length_b   1.000
_cell.length_c   1.000
_cell.angle_alpha   90.00
_cell.angle_beta   90.00
_cell.angle_gamma   90.00
#
_symmetry.space_group_name_H-M   'P 1'
#
loop_
_entity.id
_entity.type
_entity.pdbx_description
1 polymer ?
#
loop_
_entity_poly.entity_id
_entity_poly.type
_entity_poly.pdbx_seq_one_letter_code
_entity_poly.pdbx_strand_id
1 'polypeptide(L)'
;MQMLKADAERVAIRRWYLLPEFERQTCEDCERYAARLVHDLEFYTVTSRQRLIGAWLMREMFRAKEREKAELLELEAALAAQAA
;
A
#
# COMPACT_ATOMS: atom_id res chain seq x y z
N MET A 1 13.84 19.91 -6.23
CA MET A 1 12.56 20.26 -6.84
C MET A 1 11.43 19.53 -6.10
N GLN A 2 10.42 20.25 -5.66
CA GLN A 2 9.29 19.62 -4.96
C GLN A 2 8.36 18.94 -5.95
N MET A 3 7.87 17.77 -5.58
CA MET A 3 6.84 17.06 -6.33
C MET A 3 5.46 17.52 -5.87
N LEU A 4 4.48 17.33 -6.72
CA LEU A 4 3.10 17.45 -6.29
C LEU A 4 2.76 16.30 -5.35
N LYS A 5 1.92 16.57 -4.35
CA LYS A 5 1.50 15.57 -3.37
C LYS A 5 0.89 14.33 -4.03
N ALA A 6 0.06 14.54 -5.05
CA ALA A 6 -0.55 13.42 -5.78
C ALA A 6 0.48 12.56 -6.51
N ASP A 7 1.53 13.18 -7.04
CA ASP A 7 2.62 12.45 -7.71
C ASP A 7 3.44 11.67 -6.69
N ALA A 8 3.70 12.27 -5.53
CA ALA A 8 4.42 11.61 -4.44
C ALA A 8 3.65 10.37 -3.96
N GLU A 9 2.33 10.46 -3.84
CA GLU A 9 1.50 9.32 -3.48
C GLU A 9 1.63 8.19 -4.49
N ARG A 10 1.53 8.50 -5.78
CA ARG A 10 1.69 7.49 -6.83
C ARG A 10 3.05 6.82 -6.81
N VAL A 11 4.10 7.59 -6.63
CA VAL A 11 5.46 7.05 -6.55
C VAL A 11 5.61 6.16 -5.33
N ALA A 12 5.08 6.59 -4.18
CA ALA A 12 5.16 5.81 -2.95
C ALA A 12 4.48 4.45 -3.11
N ILE A 13 3.27 4.44 -3.66
CA ILE A 13 2.53 3.19 -3.87
C ILE A 13 3.23 2.28 -4.87
N ARG A 14 3.73 2.85 -5.96
CA ARG A 14 4.44 2.07 -6.98
C ARG A 14 5.70 1.43 -6.40
N ARG A 15 6.48 2.16 -5.62
CA ARG A 15 7.68 1.62 -4.96
C ARG A 15 7.33 0.57 -3.91
N TRP A 16 6.22 0.76 -3.22
CA TRP A 16 5.72 -0.21 -2.26
C TRP A 16 5.52 -1.57 -2.90
N TYR A 17 4.91 -1.62 -4.07
CA TYR A 17 4.67 -2.87 -4.78
C TYR A 17 5.95 -3.49 -5.39
N LEU A 18 7.05 -2.77 -5.43
CA LEU A 18 8.33 -3.33 -5.84
C LEU A 18 9.02 -4.09 -4.72
N LEU A 19 8.57 -3.91 -3.47
CA LEU A 19 9.10 -4.68 -2.35
C LEU A 19 8.64 -6.13 -2.43
N PRO A 20 9.45 -7.08 -1.90
CA PRO A 20 8.99 -8.46 -1.75
C PRO A 20 7.71 -8.52 -0.92
N GLU A 21 6.86 -9.49 -1.22
CA GLU A 21 5.56 -9.62 -0.55
C GLU A 21 5.69 -9.69 0.97
N PHE A 22 6.71 -10.40 1.47
CA PHE A 22 6.91 -10.54 2.91
C PHE A 22 7.26 -9.22 3.62
N GLU A 23 7.64 -8.19 2.87
CA GLU A 23 7.93 -6.86 3.41
C GLU A 23 6.72 -5.91 3.30
N ARG A 24 5.57 -6.42 2.90
CA ARG A 24 4.34 -5.63 2.68
C ARG A 24 3.14 -6.15 3.47
N GLN A 25 3.36 -6.78 4.61
CA GLN A 25 2.30 -7.52 5.31
C GLN A 25 1.71 -6.83 6.52
N THR A 26 2.46 -5.93 7.16
CA THR A 26 2.08 -5.35 8.45
C THR A 26 2.12 -3.83 8.44
N CYS A 27 1.47 -3.22 9.44
CA CYS A 27 1.56 -1.78 9.64
C CYS A 27 2.99 -1.35 9.93
N GLU A 28 3.76 -2.19 10.61
CA GLU A 28 5.18 -1.91 10.87
C GLU A 28 5.97 -1.86 9.56
N ASP A 29 5.64 -2.72 8.61
CA ASP A 29 6.25 -2.71 7.28
C ASP A 29 5.98 -1.37 6.59
N CYS A 30 4.75 -0.87 6.69
CA CYS A 30 4.36 0.42 6.13
C CYS A 30 5.16 1.56 6.78
N GLU A 31 5.27 1.56 8.09
CA GLU A 31 6.00 2.58 8.83
C GLU A 31 7.48 2.56 8.50
N ARG A 32 8.07 1.38 8.43
CA ARG A 32 9.48 1.20 8.10
C ARG A 32 9.80 1.74 6.71
N TYR A 33 8.95 1.40 5.74
CA TYR A 33 9.18 1.86 4.38
C TYR A 33 8.93 3.36 4.23
N ALA A 34 7.93 3.91 4.95
CA ALA A 34 7.68 5.34 4.97
C ALA A 34 8.90 6.12 5.49
N ALA A 35 9.57 5.59 6.50
CA ALA A 35 10.77 6.20 7.04
C ALA A 35 11.91 6.26 6.00
N ARG A 36 11.95 5.31 5.09
CA ARG A 36 12.91 5.32 3.97
C ARG A 36 12.48 6.25 2.86
N LEU A 37 11.22 6.19 2.45
CA LEU A 37 10.70 6.98 1.34
C LEU A 37 10.71 8.47 1.62
N VAL A 38 10.56 8.89 2.87
CA VAL A 38 10.52 10.31 3.21
C VAL A 38 11.77 11.06 2.76
N HIS A 39 12.90 10.38 2.65
CA HIS A 39 14.14 10.97 2.19
C HIS A 39 14.20 11.18 0.68
N ASP A 40 13.39 10.44 -0.06
CA ASP A 40 13.38 10.50 -1.51
C ASP A 40 12.20 11.31 -2.07
N LEU A 41 11.14 11.50 -1.28
CA LEU A 41 9.94 12.19 -1.74
C LEU A 41 9.78 13.53 -1.05
N GLU A 42 10.07 14.59 -1.79
CA GLU A 42 9.89 15.96 -1.31
C GLU A 42 8.60 16.55 -1.87
N PHE A 43 7.65 16.82 -0.99
CA PHE A 43 6.39 17.45 -1.33
C PHE A 43 5.89 18.26 -0.14
N TYR A 44 5.03 19.24 -0.41
CA TYR A 44 4.48 20.08 0.64
C TYR A 44 3.29 19.41 1.30
N THR A 45 3.28 19.44 2.63
CA THR A 45 2.14 19.01 3.44
C THR A 45 2.20 19.75 4.79
N VAL A 46 1.06 20.00 5.38
CA VAL A 46 0.97 20.64 6.71
C VAL A 46 1.22 19.63 7.84
N THR A 47 1.20 18.35 7.54
CA THR A 47 1.48 17.28 8.51
C THR A 47 2.86 16.68 8.24
N SER A 48 3.28 15.72 9.06
CA SER A 48 4.52 15.00 8.82
C SER A 48 4.45 14.23 7.50
N ARG A 49 5.44 14.45 6.62
CA ARG A 49 5.54 13.71 5.36
C ARG A 49 5.62 12.21 5.60
N GLN A 50 6.41 11.81 6.59
CA GLN A 50 6.58 10.39 6.92
C GLN A 50 5.26 9.74 7.34
N ARG A 51 4.50 10.43 8.19
CA ARG A 51 3.20 9.93 8.65
C ARG A 51 2.20 9.82 7.50
N LEU A 52 2.21 10.81 6.61
CA LEU A 52 1.32 10.80 5.46
C LEU A 52 1.66 9.67 4.50
N ILE A 53 2.95 9.47 4.21
CA ILE A 53 3.39 8.35 3.37
C ILE A 53 2.97 7.02 4.01
N GLY A 54 3.19 6.87 5.30
CA GLY A 54 2.77 5.67 6.04
C GLY A 54 1.27 5.42 5.92
N ALA A 55 0.46 6.48 6.03
CA ALA A 55 -0.99 6.37 5.87
C ALA A 55 -1.38 5.91 4.47
N TRP A 56 -0.73 6.43 3.43
CA TRP A 56 -0.97 5.98 2.05
C TRP A 56 -0.67 4.49 1.87
N LEU A 57 0.47 4.04 2.43
CA LEU A 57 0.87 2.65 2.33
C LEU A 57 -0.06 1.72 3.10
N MET A 58 -0.50 2.12 4.29
CA MET A 58 -1.46 1.34 5.07
C MET A 58 -2.79 1.19 4.35
N ARG A 59 -3.29 2.29 3.78
CA ARG A 59 -4.53 2.26 3.01
C ARG A 59 -4.42 1.31 1.82
N GLU A 60 -3.30 1.37 1.12
CA GLU A 60 -3.06 0.47 -0.02
C GLU A 60 -2.93 -0.97 0.41
N MET A 61 -2.26 -1.23 1.52
CA MET A 61 -2.12 -2.57 2.07
C MET A 61 -3.47 -3.17 2.43
N PHE A 62 -4.34 -2.41 3.10
CA PHE A 62 -5.67 -2.89 3.45
C PHE A 62 -6.54 -3.12 2.21
N ARG A 63 -6.44 -2.26 1.20
CA ARG A 63 -7.15 -2.46 -0.06
C ARG A 63 -6.71 -3.75 -0.77
N ALA A 64 -5.42 -4.03 -0.77
CA ALA A 64 -4.89 -5.24 -1.37
C ALA A 64 -5.41 -6.48 -0.65
N LYS A 65 -5.45 -6.46 0.67
CA LYS A 65 -5.98 -7.57 1.47
C LYS A 65 -7.46 -7.79 1.22
N GLU A 66 -8.23 -6.73 1.08
CA GLU A 66 -9.66 -6.83 0.77
C GLU A 66 -9.88 -7.42 -0.62
N ARG A 67 -9.05 -7.06 -1.60
CA ARG A 67 -9.13 -7.65 -2.94
C ARG A 67 -8.83 -9.14 -2.92
N GLU A 68 -7.79 -9.56 -2.20
CA GLU A 68 -7.44 -10.97 -2.05
C GLU A 68 -8.57 -11.76 -1.41
N LYS A 69 -9.18 -11.19 -0.36
CA LYS A 69 -10.30 -11.83 0.32
C LYS A 69 -11.49 -11.99 -0.60
N ALA A 70 -11.82 -10.96 -1.38
CA ALA A 70 -12.91 -11.01 -2.33
C ALA A 70 -12.66 -12.07 -3.41
N GLU A 71 -11.44 -12.15 -3.93
CA GLU A 71 -11.06 -13.16 -4.93
C GLU A 71 -11.18 -14.57 -4.38
N LEU A 72 -10.76 -14.80 -3.14
CA LEU A 72 -10.87 -16.10 -2.49
C LEU A 72 -12.33 -16.50 -2.32
N LEU A 73 -13.17 -15.57 -1.88
CA LEU A 73 -14.60 -15.85 -1.72
C LEU A 73 -15.27 -16.18 -3.05
N GLU A 74 -14.92 -15.47 -4.11
CA GLU A 74 -15.43 -15.76 -5.45
C GLU A 74 -14.98 -17.14 -5.93
N LEU A 75 -13.74 -17.49 -5.71
CA LEU A 75 -13.19 -18.79 -6.08
C LEU A 75 -13.88 -19.91 -5.32
N GLU A 76 -14.06 -19.76 -4.02
CA GLU A 76 -14.76 -20.74 -3.18
C GLU A 76 -16.20 -20.92 -3.63
N ALA A 77 -16.90 -19.82 -3.96
CA ALA A 77 -18.26 -19.89 -4.47
C ALA A 77 -18.34 -20.63 -5.80
N ALA A 78 -17.38 -20.37 -6.69
CA ALA A 78 -17.32 -21.05 -7.99
C ALA A 78 -17.08 -22.55 -7.83
N LEU A 79 -16.17 -22.92 -6.91
CA LEU A 79 -15.89 -24.34 -6.61
C LEU A 79 -17.08 -25.03 -5.99
N ALA A 80 -17.79 -24.37 -5.07
CA ALA A 80 -19.00 -24.90 -4.45
C ALA A 80 -20.10 -25.13 -5.50
N ALA A 81 -20.24 -24.21 -6.45
CA ALA A 81 -21.22 -24.33 -7.53
C ALA A 81 -20.92 -25.52 -8.44
N GLN A 82 -19.63 -25.83 -8.67
CA GLN A 82 -19.23 -26.97 -9.49
C GLN A 82 -19.39 -28.32 -8.76
N ALA A 83 -19.31 -28.28 -7.44
CA ALA A 83 -19.43 -29.48 -6.62
C ALA A 83 -20.89 -29.94 -6.41
N ALA A 84 -21.85 -29.08 -6.72
CA ALA A 84 -23.28 -29.36 -6.52
C ALA A 84 -23.87 -30.25 -7.60
#